data_a5bae1a7657eb0643639f8a7bbd0381d
#
_entry.id   a5bae1a7657eb0643639f8a7bbd0381d
#
_cell.length_a   1.000
_cell.length_b   1.000
_cell.length_c   1.000
_cell.angle_alpha   90.00
_cell.angle_beta   90.00
_cell.angle_gamma   90.00
#
_symmetry.space_group_name_H-M   'P 1'
#
loop_
_entity.id
_entity.type
_entity.pdbx_description
1 polymer ?
#
loop_
_entity_poly.entity_id
_entity_poly.type
_entity_poly.pdbx_seq_one_letter_code
_entity_poly.pdbx_strand_id
1 'polypeptide(L)'
;MKYISFAIPCYNSAAYMDRAVESILKGGEDVEIIIVNDGSKDDTSKIAHEYEEKYPTIIRAVDKENGGHGDAVNAGLDHAEGKYFKVVDSDDWVDEEALFKILDVVKSFVEQKKEWSTRK
;
A
#
# COMPACT_ATOMS: atom_id res chain seq x y z
N MET A 1 3.42 -5.85 -13.13
CA MET A 1 4.47 -5.22 -12.29
C MET A 1 3.85 -4.20 -11.36
N LYS A 2 4.25 -4.20 -10.10
CA LYS A 2 3.82 -3.17 -9.15
C LYS A 2 4.86 -2.05 -9.12
N TYR A 3 4.43 -0.84 -9.41
CA TYR A 3 5.33 0.32 -9.43
C TYR A 3 5.53 0.92 -8.04
N ILE A 4 4.45 1.01 -7.26
CA ILE A 4 4.52 1.56 -5.91
C ILE A 4 3.79 0.63 -4.94
N SER A 5 4.43 0.29 -3.83
CA SER A 5 3.80 -0.40 -2.71
C SER A 5 3.45 0.62 -1.64
N PHE A 6 2.18 0.69 -1.27
CA PHE A 6 1.71 1.56 -0.20
C PHE A 6 1.43 0.71 1.03
N ALA A 7 2.08 1.03 2.14
CA ALA A 7 1.79 0.39 3.41
C ALA A 7 0.86 1.31 4.21
N ILE A 8 -0.21 0.73 4.72
CA ILE A 8 -1.16 1.43 5.58
C ILE A 8 -1.09 0.78 6.96
N PRO A 9 -0.28 1.35 7.89
CA PRO A 9 -0.26 0.83 9.25
C PRO A 9 -1.58 1.19 9.95
N CYS A 10 -2.23 0.18 10.51
CA CYS A 10 -3.54 0.33 11.14
C CYS A 10 -3.52 -0.16 12.58
N TYR A 11 -4.03 0.66 13.49
CA TYR A 11 -4.31 0.26 14.86
C TYR A 11 -5.66 0.83 15.25
N ASN A 12 -6.65 -0.05 15.47
CA ASN A 12 -8.03 0.34 15.77
C ASN A 12 -8.57 1.36 14.76
N SER A 13 -8.39 1.06 13.46
CA SER A 13 -8.69 1.98 12.35
C SER A 13 -9.98 1.68 11.61
N ALA A 14 -10.82 0.76 12.11
CA ALA A 14 -12.02 0.30 11.42
C ALA A 14 -12.95 1.44 10.99
N ALA A 15 -13.06 2.49 11.80
CA ALA A 15 -13.99 3.58 11.55
C ALA A 15 -13.59 4.48 10.36
N TYR A 16 -12.31 4.47 9.94
CA TYR A 16 -11.83 5.44 8.96
C TYR A 16 -10.84 4.90 7.91
N MET A 17 -10.41 3.66 8.02
CA MET A 17 -9.39 3.10 7.10
C MET A 17 -9.86 3.00 5.65
N ASP A 18 -11.16 2.92 5.40
CA ASP A 18 -11.70 2.79 4.05
C ASP A 18 -11.24 3.92 3.14
N ARG A 19 -11.20 5.14 3.65
CA ARG A 19 -10.81 6.30 2.85
C ARG A 19 -9.38 6.18 2.34
N ALA A 20 -8.45 5.75 3.20
CA ALA A 20 -7.06 5.53 2.80
C ALA A 20 -6.98 4.46 1.71
N VAL A 21 -7.61 3.31 1.93
CA VAL A 21 -7.57 2.19 0.98
C VAL A 21 -8.20 2.57 -0.35
N GLU A 22 -9.39 3.13 -0.34
CA GLU A 22 -10.11 3.48 -1.56
C GLU A 22 -9.37 4.54 -2.38
N SER A 23 -8.69 5.48 -1.73
CA SER A 23 -7.93 6.52 -2.44
C SER A 23 -6.76 5.93 -3.24
N ILE A 24 -6.11 4.90 -2.73
CA ILE A 24 -4.97 4.25 -3.39
C ILE A 24 -5.45 3.26 -4.45
N LEU A 25 -6.62 2.62 -4.24
CA LEU A 25 -7.19 1.67 -5.21
C LEU A 25 -7.40 2.29 -6.59
N LYS A 26 -7.49 3.59 -6.69
CA LYS A 26 -7.61 4.30 -7.97
C LYS A 26 -6.40 4.09 -8.86
N GLY A 27 -5.27 3.71 -8.31
CA GLY A 27 -4.08 3.34 -9.07
C GLY A 27 -4.17 1.97 -9.76
N GLY A 28 -5.18 1.17 -9.43
CA GLY A 28 -5.43 -0.12 -10.06
C GLY A 28 -4.29 -1.11 -9.88
N GLU A 29 -4.01 -1.87 -10.93
CA GLU A 29 -2.98 -2.93 -10.91
C GLU A 29 -1.55 -2.40 -10.81
N ASP A 30 -1.33 -1.11 -10.99
CA ASP A 30 0.00 -0.51 -10.90
C ASP A 30 0.48 -0.34 -9.46
N VAL A 31 -0.43 -0.40 -8.50
CA VAL A 31 -0.10 -0.25 -7.07
C VAL A 31 -0.31 -1.55 -6.32
N GLU A 32 0.42 -1.67 -5.20
CA GLU A 32 0.21 -2.70 -4.21
C GLU A 32 -0.16 -1.99 -2.90
N ILE A 33 -1.16 -2.50 -2.21
CA ILE A 33 -1.60 -1.95 -0.91
C ILE A 33 -1.39 -3.02 0.14
N ILE A 34 -0.58 -2.71 1.15
CA ILE A 34 -0.32 -3.63 2.26
C ILE A 34 -0.96 -3.01 3.50
N ILE A 35 -2.07 -3.58 3.93
CA ILE A 35 -2.75 -3.14 5.14
C ILE A 35 -2.16 -3.93 6.31
N VAL A 36 -1.43 -3.25 7.16
CA VAL A 36 -0.78 -3.87 8.32
C VAL A 36 -1.63 -3.62 9.56
N ASN A 37 -2.24 -4.67 10.08
CA ASN A 37 -3.00 -4.60 11.31
C ASN A 37 -2.08 -4.83 12.49
N ASP A 38 -1.81 -3.77 13.27
CA ASP A 38 -0.90 -3.79 14.39
C ASP A 38 -1.61 -4.15 15.70
N GLY A 39 -2.20 -5.33 15.74
CA GLY A 39 -2.83 -5.86 16.94
C GLY A 39 -4.12 -5.14 17.35
N SER A 40 -4.94 -4.73 16.38
CA SER A 40 -6.19 -4.03 16.65
C SER A 40 -7.20 -4.90 17.39
N LYS A 41 -8.03 -4.27 18.20
CA LYS A 41 -9.09 -4.91 18.97
C LYS A 41 -10.48 -4.72 18.36
N ASP A 42 -10.61 -3.86 17.34
CA ASP A 42 -11.84 -3.60 16.61
C ASP A 42 -11.91 -4.46 15.33
N ASP A 43 -12.75 -4.10 14.38
CA ASP A 43 -12.93 -4.83 13.13
C ASP A 43 -11.86 -4.53 12.06
N THR A 44 -10.76 -3.88 12.42
CA THR A 44 -9.68 -3.54 11.48
C THR A 44 -9.19 -4.76 10.69
N SER A 45 -8.89 -5.86 11.37
CA SER A 45 -8.44 -7.09 10.72
C SER A 45 -9.48 -7.63 9.75
N LYS A 46 -10.73 -7.67 10.18
CA LYS A 46 -11.83 -8.15 9.34
C LYS A 46 -11.96 -7.33 8.06
N ILE A 47 -11.92 -6.00 8.19
CA ILE A 47 -12.01 -5.10 7.04
C ILE A 47 -10.82 -5.28 6.10
N ALA A 48 -9.61 -5.39 6.65
CA ALA A 48 -8.40 -5.61 5.85
C ALA A 48 -8.48 -6.90 5.04
N HIS A 49 -8.95 -8.00 5.65
CA HIS A 49 -9.09 -9.27 4.96
C HIS A 49 -10.22 -9.27 3.94
N GLU A 50 -11.29 -8.53 4.17
CA GLU A 50 -12.35 -8.35 3.18
C GLU A 50 -11.83 -7.61 1.94
N TYR A 51 -10.98 -6.60 2.13
CA TYR A 51 -10.33 -5.91 1.01
C TYR A 51 -9.40 -6.85 0.24
N GLU A 52 -8.60 -7.63 0.94
CA GLU A 52 -7.69 -8.60 0.31
C GLU A 52 -8.47 -9.60 -0.54
N GLU A 53 -9.58 -10.10 -0.02
CA GLU A 53 -10.44 -11.06 -0.73
C GLU A 53 -11.05 -10.42 -1.98
N LYS A 54 -11.47 -9.16 -1.89
CA LYS A 54 -12.10 -8.44 -2.98
C LYS A 54 -11.09 -8.01 -4.06
N TYR A 55 -9.86 -7.68 -3.66
CA TYR A 55 -8.80 -7.21 -4.56
C TYR A 55 -7.52 -8.01 -4.37
N PRO A 56 -7.54 -9.33 -4.66
CA PRO A 56 -6.42 -10.21 -4.32
C PRO A 56 -5.11 -9.92 -5.08
N THR A 57 -5.19 -9.21 -6.20
CA THR A 57 -4.01 -8.84 -6.99
C THR A 57 -3.44 -7.48 -6.61
N ILE A 58 -4.14 -6.72 -5.76
CA ILE A 58 -3.74 -5.36 -5.37
C ILE A 58 -3.47 -5.29 -3.87
N ILE A 59 -4.33 -5.88 -3.04
CA ILE A 59 -4.31 -5.71 -1.59
C ILE A 59 -3.84 -6.97 -0.89
N ARG A 60 -2.96 -6.75 0.10
CA ARG A 60 -2.50 -7.79 1.02
C ARG A 60 -2.77 -7.33 2.44
N ALA A 61 -3.40 -8.19 3.24
CA ALA A 61 -3.65 -7.94 4.65
C ALA A 61 -2.60 -8.69 5.48
N VAL A 62 -1.96 -7.99 6.40
CA VAL A 62 -0.95 -8.56 7.29
C VAL A 62 -1.36 -8.30 8.73
N ASP A 63 -1.60 -9.35 9.49
CA ASP A 63 -1.89 -9.26 10.93
C ASP A 63 -0.61 -9.51 11.71
N LYS A 64 -0.40 -8.73 12.76
CA LYS A 64 0.75 -8.91 13.65
C LYS A 64 0.39 -8.50 15.08
N GLU A 65 1.19 -8.90 16.04
CA GLU A 65 1.05 -8.42 17.41
C GLU A 65 1.38 -6.94 17.47
N ASN A 66 0.73 -6.22 18.38
CA ASN A 66 0.98 -4.79 18.55
C ASN A 66 2.45 -4.54 18.90
N GLY A 67 3.13 -3.80 18.05
CA GLY A 67 4.53 -3.43 18.22
C GLY A 67 4.81 -1.96 17.99
N GLY A 68 3.76 -1.19 17.65
CA GLY A 68 3.84 0.23 17.38
C GLY A 68 3.98 0.58 15.90
N HIS A 69 3.89 1.87 15.62
CA HIS A 69 3.86 2.39 14.24
C HIS A 69 5.10 1.99 13.43
N GLY A 70 6.30 2.16 13.98
CA GLY A 70 7.53 1.82 13.27
C GLY A 70 7.63 0.33 12.92
N ASP A 71 7.19 -0.52 13.83
CA ASP A 71 7.16 -1.96 13.62
C ASP A 71 6.17 -2.34 12.52
N ALA A 72 5.01 -1.68 12.50
CA ALA A 72 4.00 -1.88 11.45
C ALA A 72 4.53 -1.43 10.07
N VAL A 73 5.23 -0.30 10.00
CA VAL A 73 5.86 0.19 8.77
C VAL A 73 6.89 -0.83 8.27
N ASN A 74 7.71 -1.36 9.15
CA ASN A 74 8.70 -2.38 8.79
C ASN A 74 8.05 -3.65 8.26
N ALA A 75 6.95 -4.10 8.86
CA ALA A 75 6.20 -5.25 8.37
C ALA A 75 5.67 -5.00 6.96
N GLY A 76 5.17 -3.79 6.70
CA GLY A 76 4.74 -3.39 5.35
C GLY A 76 5.88 -3.43 4.36
N LEU A 77 7.03 -2.90 4.73
CA LEU A 77 8.23 -2.91 3.89
C LEU A 77 8.68 -4.33 3.57
N ASP A 78 8.67 -5.22 4.55
CA ASP A 78 9.07 -6.62 4.36
C ASP A 78 8.18 -7.36 3.35
N HIS A 79 6.94 -6.96 3.19
CA HIS A 79 5.98 -7.55 2.26
C HIS A 79 5.91 -6.83 0.91
N ALA A 80 6.57 -5.68 0.78
CA ALA A 80 6.45 -4.84 -0.42
C ALA A 80 7.19 -5.46 -1.62
N GLU A 81 6.51 -5.50 -2.76
CA GLU A 81 7.05 -6.02 -4.01
C GLU A 81 7.21 -4.94 -5.08
N GLY A 82 6.66 -3.75 -4.84
CA GLY A 82 6.75 -2.64 -5.78
C GLY A 82 8.14 -2.06 -5.90
N LYS A 83 8.36 -1.28 -6.94
CA LYS A 83 9.65 -0.63 -7.18
C LYS A 83 9.94 0.49 -6.18
N TYR A 84 8.89 1.12 -5.67
CA TYR A 84 8.99 2.18 -4.67
C TYR A 84 8.04 1.88 -3.52
N PHE A 85 8.37 2.37 -2.34
CA PHE A 85 7.61 2.14 -1.12
C PHE A 85 7.19 3.46 -0.51
N LYS A 86 5.92 3.55 -0.09
CA LYS A 86 5.37 4.73 0.56
C LYS A 86 4.43 4.32 1.68
N VAL A 87 4.44 5.09 2.77
CA VAL A 87 3.54 4.89 3.91
C VAL A 87 2.40 5.90 3.83
N VAL A 88 1.18 5.42 4.03
CA VAL A 88 -0.01 6.26 4.15
C VAL A 88 -0.70 5.90 5.47
N ASP A 89 -0.83 6.87 6.37
CA ASP A 89 -1.50 6.63 7.65
C ASP A 89 -2.96 6.26 7.43
N SER A 90 -3.51 5.42 8.30
CA SER A 90 -4.88 4.89 8.14
C SER A 90 -5.97 5.96 8.23
N ASP A 91 -5.67 7.11 8.81
CA ASP A 91 -6.59 8.26 8.91
C ASP A 91 -6.36 9.31 7.81
N ASP A 92 -5.48 9.01 6.86
CA ASP A 92 -5.14 9.90 5.75
C ASP A 92 -5.68 9.33 4.43
N TRP A 93 -5.39 9.99 3.34
CA TRP A 93 -5.78 9.54 1.99
C TRP A 93 -4.84 10.17 0.98
N VAL A 94 -4.85 9.62 -0.24
CA VAL A 94 -4.01 10.11 -1.33
C VAL A 94 -4.90 10.86 -2.32
N ASP A 95 -4.46 12.03 -2.76
CA ASP A 95 -5.14 12.78 -3.82
C ASP A 95 -5.00 12.03 -5.15
N GLU A 96 -6.11 11.85 -5.87
CA GLU A 96 -6.15 11.07 -7.11
C GLU A 96 -5.21 11.64 -8.18
N GLU A 97 -5.23 12.96 -8.36
CA GLU A 97 -4.38 13.62 -9.36
C GLU A 97 -2.90 13.45 -9.01
N ALA A 98 -2.56 13.62 -7.74
CA ALA A 98 -1.19 13.42 -7.27
C ALA A 98 -0.75 11.96 -7.44
N LEU A 99 -1.63 11.00 -7.19
CA LEU A 99 -1.34 9.59 -7.37
C LEU A 99 -0.99 9.28 -8.83
N PHE A 100 -1.78 9.75 -9.77
CA PHE A 100 -1.51 9.51 -11.18
C PHE A 100 -0.23 10.19 -11.65
N LYS A 101 0.07 11.37 -11.14
CA LYS A 101 1.33 12.07 -11.45
C LYS A 101 2.54 11.28 -10.97
N ILE A 102 2.51 10.80 -9.73
CA ILE A 102 3.63 10.03 -9.18
C ILE A 102 3.78 8.68 -9.90
N LEU A 103 2.68 8.04 -10.26
CA LEU A 103 2.73 6.81 -11.04
C LEU A 103 3.39 7.03 -12.40
N ASP A 104 3.06 8.12 -13.09
CA ASP A 104 3.66 8.46 -14.37
C ASP A 104 5.18 8.67 -14.22
N VAL A 105 5.61 9.37 -13.18
CA VAL A 105 7.03 9.59 -12.90
C VAL A 105 7.75 8.28 -12.63
N VAL A 106 7.17 7.41 -11.79
CA VAL A 106 7.77 6.11 -11.45
C VAL A 106 7.86 5.22 -12.68
N LYS A 107 6.81 5.16 -13.49
CA LYS A 107 6.82 4.38 -14.74
C LYS A 107 7.91 4.87 -15.68
N SER A 108 8.07 6.18 -15.82
CA SER A 108 9.11 6.78 -16.64
C SER A 108 10.51 6.36 -16.16
N PHE A 109 10.76 6.41 -14.86
CA PHE A 109 12.03 5.98 -14.28
C PHE A 109 12.31 4.50 -14.55
N VAL A 110 11.32 3.64 -14.38
CA VAL A 110 11.47 2.20 -14.62
C VAL A 110 11.79 1.94 -16.09
N GLU A 111 11.10 2.60 -17.02
CA GLU A 111 11.34 2.47 -18.45
C GLU A 111 12.73 2.97 -18.84
N GLN A 112 13.18 4.11 -18.29
CA GLN A 112 14.52 4.64 -18.54
C GLN A 112 15.60 3.65 -18.08
N LYS A 113 15.48 3.09 -16.91
CA LYS A 113 16.45 2.09 -16.39
C LYS A 113 16.49 0.85 -17.27
N LYS A 114 15.33 0.39 -17.73
CA LYS A 114 15.22 -0.76 -18.60
C LYS A 114 15.89 -0.50 -19.95
N GLU A 115 15.63 0.67 -20.54
CA GLU A 115 16.25 1.09 -21.79
C GLU A 115 17.76 1.23 -21.65
N TRP A 116 18.21 1.82 -20.55
CA TRP A 116 19.63 1.99 -20.29
C TRP A 116 20.35 0.66 -20.14
N SER A 117 19.73 -0.31 -19.48
CA SER A 117 20.29 -1.66 -19.30
C SER A 117 20.42 -2.40 -20.63
N THR A 118 19.48 -2.21 -21.55
CA THR A 118 19.52 -2.85 -22.87
C THR A 118 20.58 -2.26 -23.80
N ARG A 119 20.98 -1.03 -23.57
CA ARG A 119 22.03 -0.35 -24.37
C ARG A 119 23.43 -0.79 -24.00
N LYS A 120 23.59 -1.36 -22.85
CA LYS A 120 24.86 -1.90 -22.40
C LYS A 120 25.13 -3.28 -22.93
#